data_2f5ed1e33dc832f483fb73f0b9ca0287
#
_entry.id   2f5ed1e33dc832f483fb73f0b9ca0287
#
_cell.length_a   1.000
_cell.length_b   1.000
_cell.length_c   1.000
_cell.angle_alpha   90.00
_cell.angle_beta   90.00
_cell.angle_gamma   90.00
#
_symmetry.space_group_name_H-M   'P 1'
#
loop_
_entity.id
_entity.type
_entity.pdbx_description
1 polymer ?
#
loop_
_entity_poly.entity_id
_entity_poly.type
_entity_poly.pdbx_seq_one_letter_code
_entity_poly.pdbx_strand_id
1 'polypeptide(L)'
;MITSSRHPYYYTISFALLIAAGMWGLFWIPQRALEAGGLTGGWATISQMVIPFAMLLPISLWRLYKGQSFGLEYPLIGLLFGGGIACYANSFLLTDVVRALILFYITPVWTTIFEIVFLRQIPRFYRYITLALALSGVWIVFGQEGVIPLPQNSGDWIALLGGILIAASAVRMEIKKPEGIYPILFSFFFYGGLFTLIQSYFLSDYLGDAPSIESWVAMMPWLLLIAIL
;
A
#
# COMPACT_ATOMS: atom_id res chain seq x y z
N MET A 1 37.74 10.62 9.76
CA MET A 1 37.11 9.49 10.46
C MET A 1 35.82 10.01 11.07
N ILE A 2 34.66 9.81 10.42
CA ILE A 2 33.33 10.13 10.97
C ILE A 2 32.90 8.87 11.69
N THR A 3 33.09 8.80 12.99
CA THR A 3 32.45 7.80 13.86
C THR A 3 30.99 8.11 13.88
N SER A 4 30.24 7.48 12.98
CA SER A 4 28.78 7.39 13.03
C SER A 4 28.43 6.71 14.36
N SER A 5 28.05 7.49 15.37
CA SER A 5 27.43 6.95 16.58
C SER A 5 26.13 6.29 16.15
N ARG A 6 26.17 4.97 15.96
CA ARG A 6 24.97 4.20 15.64
C ARG A 6 23.99 4.39 16.80
N HIS A 7 22.77 4.83 16.49
CA HIS A 7 21.71 4.98 17.47
C HIS A 7 21.58 3.66 18.26
N PRO A 8 21.45 3.67 19.61
CA PRO A 8 21.44 2.46 20.44
C PRO A 8 20.40 1.41 20.00
N TYR A 9 19.33 1.85 19.35
CA TYR A 9 18.26 0.97 18.84
C TYR A 9 18.40 0.57 17.35
N TYR A 10 19.55 0.79 16.73
CA TYR A 10 19.75 0.53 15.30
C TYR A 10 19.40 -0.91 14.91
N TYR A 11 19.90 -1.90 15.64
CA TYR A 11 19.61 -3.31 15.34
C TYR A 11 18.17 -3.69 15.62
N THR A 12 17.56 -3.15 16.65
CA THR A 12 16.14 -3.39 16.99
C THR A 12 15.22 -2.85 15.90
N ILE A 13 15.48 -1.62 15.42
CA ILE A 13 14.72 -1.00 14.34
C ILE A 13 14.92 -1.78 13.04
N SER A 14 16.16 -2.19 12.71
CA SER A 14 16.43 -2.97 11.52
C SER A 14 15.73 -4.33 11.54
N PHE A 15 15.70 -5.00 12.70
CA PHE A 15 15.00 -6.26 12.87
C PHE A 15 13.47 -6.10 12.78
N ALA A 16 12.92 -5.05 13.38
CA ALA A 16 11.50 -4.73 13.26
C ALA A 16 11.09 -4.44 11.80
N LEU A 17 11.93 -3.70 11.05
CA LEU A 17 11.71 -3.45 9.62
C LEU A 17 11.77 -4.73 8.79
N LEU A 18 12.68 -5.66 9.12
CA LEU A 18 12.76 -6.96 8.44
C LEU A 18 11.49 -7.79 8.65
N ILE A 19 11.00 -7.85 9.90
CA ILE A 19 9.73 -8.53 10.22
C ILE A 19 8.57 -7.87 9.46
N ALA A 20 8.44 -6.54 9.54
CA ALA A 20 7.38 -5.80 8.85
C ALA A 20 7.41 -6.04 7.33
N ALA A 21 8.59 -6.05 6.72
CA ALA A 21 8.74 -6.35 5.29
C ALA A 21 8.32 -7.80 4.96
N GLY A 22 8.67 -8.78 5.81
CA GLY A 22 8.23 -10.16 5.66
C GLY A 22 6.71 -10.31 5.76
N MET A 23 6.09 -9.67 6.76
CA MET A 23 4.63 -9.65 6.93
C MET A 23 3.94 -8.99 5.74
N TRP A 24 4.49 -7.90 5.24
CA TRP A 24 4.00 -7.22 4.05
C TRP A 24 4.04 -8.10 2.79
N GLY A 25 5.08 -8.91 2.62
CA GLY A 25 5.18 -9.89 1.53
C GLY A 25 4.11 -10.99 1.59
N LEU A 26 3.56 -11.28 2.78
CA LEU A 26 2.50 -12.27 2.98
C LEU A 26 1.09 -11.66 2.97
N PHE A 27 0.94 -10.36 2.72
CA PHE A 27 -0.34 -9.64 2.77
C PHE A 27 -1.40 -10.21 1.80
N TRP A 28 -1.00 -10.81 0.70
CA TRP A 28 -1.91 -11.46 -0.25
C TRP A 28 -2.66 -12.66 0.33
N ILE A 29 -2.09 -13.35 1.35
CA ILE A 29 -2.72 -14.52 1.99
C ILE A 29 -4.04 -14.15 2.68
N PRO A 30 -4.06 -13.18 3.65
CA PRO A 30 -5.30 -12.74 4.25
C PRO A 30 -6.25 -12.10 3.22
N GLN A 31 -5.75 -11.42 2.19
CA GLN A 31 -6.58 -10.86 1.12
C GLN A 31 -7.39 -11.96 0.42
N ARG A 32 -6.74 -13.04 0.01
CA ARG A 32 -7.38 -14.19 -0.63
C ARG A 32 -8.28 -14.98 0.33
N ALA A 33 -7.91 -15.04 1.62
CA ALA A 33 -8.73 -15.69 2.64
C ALA A 33 -10.05 -14.94 2.86
N LEU A 34 -10.05 -13.60 2.85
CA LEU A 34 -11.25 -12.78 2.93
C LEU A 34 -12.18 -13.04 1.75
N GLU A 35 -11.63 -13.07 0.54
CA GLU A 35 -12.41 -13.36 -0.68
C GLU A 35 -13.04 -14.76 -0.61
N ALA A 36 -12.25 -15.78 -0.29
CA ALA A 36 -12.73 -17.17 -0.16
C ALA A 36 -13.77 -17.34 0.96
N GLY A 37 -13.73 -16.49 2.00
CA GLY A 37 -14.66 -16.49 3.13
C GLY A 37 -15.95 -15.70 2.87
N GLY A 38 -16.17 -15.22 1.64
CA GLY A 38 -17.41 -14.57 1.24
C GLY A 38 -17.38 -13.04 1.22
N LEU A 39 -16.22 -12.40 1.53
CA LEU A 39 -16.01 -10.99 1.25
C LEU A 39 -15.48 -10.84 -0.19
N THR A 40 -16.30 -11.19 -1.15
CA THR A 40 -15.93 -11.24 -2.57
C THR A 40 -15.66 -9.86 -3.15
N GLY A 41 -14.82 -9.79 -4.17
CA GLY A 41 -14.53 -8.58 -4.92
C GLY A 41 -14.02 -7.43 -4.04
N GLY A 42 -14.51 -6.23 -4.26
CA GLY A 42 -14.12 -5.01 -3.54
C GLY A 42 -14.39 -5.03 -2.04
N TRP A 43 -15.28 -5.89 -1.53
CA TRP A 43 -15.62 -5.97 -0.11
C TRP A 43 -14.42 -6.33 0.77
N ALA A 44 -13.53 -7.20 0.30
CA ALA A 44 -12.30 -7.54 1.02
C ALA A 44 -11.44 -6.28 1.28
N THR A 45 -11.20 -5.48 0.26
CA THR A 45 -10.37 -4.26 0.38
C THR A 45 -11.10 -3.12 1.10
N ILE A 46 -12.42 -2.96 0.88
CA ILE A 46 -13.23 -1.98 1.62
C ILE A 46 -13.14 -2.25 3.12
N SER A 47 -13.35 -3.51 3.53
CA SER A 47 -13.31 -3.87 4.96
C SER A 47 -11.96 -3.61 5.60
N GLN A 48 -10.86 -3.85 4.89
CA GLN A 48 -9.51 -3.57 5.37
C GLN A 48 -9.25 -2.07 5.60
N MET A 49 -9.92 -1.20 4.88
CA MET A 49 -9.81 0.25 5.08
C MET A 49 -10.79 0.76 6.13
N VAL A 50 -12.04 0.30 6.07
CA VAL A 50 -13.12 0.81 6.93
C VAL A 50 -12.98 0.37 8.38
N ILE A 51 -12.56 -0.87 8.66
CA ILE A 51 -12.46 -1.37 10.04
C ILE A 51 -11.37 -0.64 10.84
N PRO A 52 -10.12 -0.52 10.39
CA PRO A 52 -9.13 0.28 11.09
C PRO A 52 -9.51 1.77 11.18
N PHE A 53 -10.14 2.31 10.13
CA PHE A 53 -10.67 3.67 10.18
C PHE A 53 -11.70 3.84 11.30
N ALA A 54 -12.66 2.92 11.42
CA ALA A 54 -13.65 2.94 12.49
C ALA A 54 -13.01 2.83 13.89
N MET A 55 -11.94 2.04 14.03
CA MET A 55 -11.17 1.97 15.29
C MET A 55 -10.46 3.29 15.63
N LEU A 56 -10.05 4.06 14.63
CA LEU A 56 -9.41 5.37 14.82
C LEU A 56 -10.41 6.51 15.05
N LEU A 57 -11.68 6.34 14.68
CA LEU A 57 -12.72 7.38 14.81
C LEU A 57 -12.86 7.97 16.22
N PRO A 58 -12.95 7.18 17.31
CA PRO A 58 -13.10 7.73 18.65
C PRO A 58 -11.94 8.67 19.04
N ILE A 59 -10.71 8.28 18.67
CA ILE A 59 -9.51 9.11 18.90
C ILE A 59 -9.57 10.38 18.08
N SER A 60 -10.03 10.29 16.82
CA SER A 60 -10.16 11.44 15.91
C SER A 60 -11.17 12.44 16.43
N LEU A 61 -12.35 11.98 16.87
CA LEU A 61 -13.40 12.81 17.44
C LEU A 61 -12.92 13.52 18.72
N TRP A 62 -12.21 12.81 19.58
CA TRP A 62 -11.62 13.38 20.79
C TRP A 62 -10.56 14.45 20.47
N ARG A 63 -9.71 14.22 19.44
CA ARG A 63 -8.71 15.22 18.99
C ARG A 63 -9.36 16.45 18.40
N LEU A 64 -10.41 16.29 17.58
CA LEU A 64 -11.19 17.39 17.03
C LEU A 64 -11.88 18.20 18.14
N TYR A 65 -12.45 17.53 19.15
CA TYR A 65 -13.02 18.18 20.32
C TYR A 65 -11.99 19.04 21.06
N LYS A 66 -10.72 18.60 21.11
CA LYS A 66 -9.60 19.38 21.67
C LYS A 66 -9.06 20.48 20.76
N GLY A 67 -9.68 20.73 19.61
CA GLY A 67 -9.25 21.74 18.65
C GLY A 67 -7.98 21.38 17.88
N GLN A 68 -7.57 20.12 17.89
CA GLN A 68 -6.43 19.64 17.09
C GLN A 68 -6.89 19.37 15.66
N SER A 69 -6.46 20.18 14.70
CA SER A 69 -6.74 19.98 13.28
C SER A 69 -5.62 19.20 12.60
N PHE A 70 -5.97 18.47 11.56
CA PHE A 70 -4.98 17.88 10.65
C PHE A 70 -4.49 18.94 9.66
N GLY A 71 -3.19 18.95 9.38
CA GLY A 71 -2.62 19.84 8.36
C GLY A 71 -3.11 19.49 6.95
N LEU A 72 -3.06 20.44 6.03
CA LEU A 72 -3.53 20.28 4.65
C LEU A 72 -2.67 19.30 3.81
N GLU A 73 -1.48 18.94 4.29
CA GLU A 73 -0.60 17.95 3.66
C GLU A 73 -1.09 16.53 3.79
N TYR A 74 -1.79 16.18 4.89
CA TYR A 74 -2.23 14.82 5.18
C TYR A 74 -3.27 14.26 4.20
N PRO A 75 -4.26 15.02 3.72
CA PRO A 75 -5.21 14.55 2.71
C PRO A 75 -4.54 13.99 1.46
N LEU A 76 -3.58 14.72 0.90
CA LEU A 76 -2.89 14.28 -0.32
C LEU A 76 -1.99 13.06 -0.05
N ILE A 77 -1.27 13.04 1.07
CA ILE A 77 -0.45 11.88 1.47
C ILE A 77 -1.34 10.66 1.67
N GLY A 78 -2.47 10.83 2.37
CA GLY A 78 -3.43 9.76 2.62
C GLY A 78 -4.07 9.22 1.34
N LEU A 79 -4.45 10.10 0.42
CA LEU A 79 -5.01 9.71 -0.88
C LEU A 79 -4.00 8.91 -1.71
N LEU A 80 -2.76 9.37 -1.80
CA LEU A 80 -1.71 8.70 -2.55
C LEU A 80 -1.31 7.37 -1.90
N PHE A 81 -1.09 7.36 -0.60
CA PHE A 81 -0.66 6.18 0.13
C PHE A 81 -1.81 5.15 0.24
N GLY A 82 -2.97 5.58 0.74
CA GLY A 82 -4.14 4.71 0.88
C GLY A 82 -4.67 4.22 -0.46
N GLY A 83 -4.73 5.08 -1.47
CA GLY A 83 -5.08 4.71 -2.84
C GLY A 83 -4.09 3.72 -3.45
N GLY A 84 -2.80 3.90 -3.20
CA GLY A 84 -1.77 2.97 -3.65
C GLY A 84 -1.92 1.57 -3.05
N ILE A 85 -2.19 1.49 -1.74
CA ILE A 85 -2.44 0.21 -1.06
C ILE A 85 -3.77 -0.41 -1.48
N ALA A 86 -4.82 0.40 -1.68
CA ALA A 86 -6.10 -0.10 -2.22
C ALA A 86 -5.92 -0.72 -3.61
N CYS A 87 -5.17 -0.07 -4.49
CA CYS A 87 -4.80 -0.62 -5.79
C CYS A 87 -4.03 -1.94 -5.67
N TYR A 88 -3.04 -1.98 -4.79
CA TYR A 88 -2.24 -3.18 -4.54
C TYR A 88 -3.11 -4.34 -4.05
N ALA A 89 -3.95 -4.12 -3.03
CA ALA A 89 -4.84 -5.13 -2.49
C ALA A 89 -5.83 -5.66 -3.55
N ASN A 90 -6.45 -4.75 -4.30
CA ASN A 90 -7.41 -5.10 -5.35
C ASN A 90 -6.74 -5.85 -6.53
N SER A 91 -5.49 -5.55 -6.84
CA SER A 91 -4.79 -6.25 -7.92
C SER A 91 -4.68 -7.75 -7.69
N PHE A 92 -4.53 -8.19 -6.43
CA PHE A 92 -4.48 -9.62 -6.09
C PHE A 92 -5.78 -10.39 -6.39
N LEU A 93 -6.89 -9.69 -6.48
CA LEU A 93 -8.21 -10.25 -6.77
C LEU A 93 -8.51 -10.25 -8.28
N LEU A 94 -7.82 -9.40 -9.04
CA LEU A 94 -8.08 -9.17 -10.46
C LEU A 94 -7.03 -9.77 -11.40
N THR A 95 -5.87 -10.16 -10.88
CA THR A 95 -4.80 -10.77 -11.66
C THR A 95 -4.05 -11.82 -10.85
N ASP A 96 -3.09 -12.49 -11.48
CA ASP A 96 -2.19 -13.42 -10.79
C ASP A 96 -1.35 -12.70 -9.74
N VAL A 97 -1.18 -13.33 -8.56
CA VAL A 97 -0.48 -12.73 -7.41
C VAL A 97 0.97 -12.39 -7.77
N VAL A 98 1.67 -13.25 -8.52
CA VAL A 98 3.07 -13.02 -8.89
C VAL A 98 3.17 -11.82 -9.82
N ARG A 99 2.26 -11.71 -10.80
CA ARG A 99 2.20 -10.57 -11.72
C ARG A 99 1.92 -9.26 -10.97
N ALA A 100 0.91 -9.27 -10.09
CA ALA A 100 0.57 -8.11 -9.25
C ALA A 100 1.76 -7.63 -8.41
N LEU A 101 2.44 -8.57 -7.72
CA LEU A 101 3.63 -8.27 -6.92
C LEU A 101 4.74 -7.65 -7.76
N ILE A 102 5.07 -8.23 -8.90
CA ILE A 102 6.16 -7.76 -9.75
C ILE A 102 5.88 -6.37 -10.30
N LEU A 103 4.67 -6.13 -10.81
CA LEU A 103 4.28 -4.82 -11.35
C LEU A 103 4.23 -3.75 -10.25
N PHE A 104 3.77 -4.10 -9.06
CA PHE A 104 3.81 -3.20 -7.93
C PHE A 104 5.26 -2.91 -7.47
N TYR A 105 6.13 -3.92 -7.43
CA TYR A 105 7.53 -3.77 -6.99
C TYR A 105 8.45 -3.04 -7.99
N ILE A 106 7.92 -2.55 -9.11
CA ILE A 106 8.58 -1.51 -9.93
C ILE A 106 8.57 -0.14 -9.21
N THR A 107 7.86 -0.01 -8.09
CA THR A 107 7.81 1.21 -7.24
C THR A 107 9.16 1.92 -7.05
N PRO A 108 10.31 1.26 -6.79
CA PRO A 108 11.60 1.95 -6.64
C PRO A 108 12.04 2.72 -7.89
N VAL A 109 11.63 2.28 -9.08
CA VAL A 109 11.89 3.00 -10.34
C VAL A 109 11.10 4.31 -10.34
N TRP A 110 9.80 4.24 -10.05
CA TRP A 110 8.94 5.43 -9.96
C TRP A 110 9.41 6.39 -8.88
N THR A 111 9.78 5.88 -7.70
CA THR A 111 10.33 6.70 -6.61
C THR A 111 11.57 7.46 -7.08
N THR A 112 12.48 6.78 -7.78
CA THR A 112 13.71 7.40 -8.30
C THR A 112 13.40 8.48 -9.33
N ILE A 113 12.44 8.23 -10.25
CA ILE A 113 11.99 9.23 -11.24
C ILE A 113 11.42 10.45 -10.51
N PHE A 114 10.54 10.25 -9.53
CA PHE A 114 9.90 11.34 -8.80
C PHE A 114 10.89 12.12 -7.93
N GLU A 115 11.89 11.47 -7.32
CA GLU A 115 12.96 12.16 -6.60
C GLU A 115 13.78 13.06 -7.52
N ILE A 116 14.12 12.60 -8.72
CA ILE A 116 14.82 13.42 -9.72
C ILE A 116 13.96 14.62 -10.14
N VAL A 117 12.68 14.39 -10.42
CA VAL A 117 11.78 15.43 -10.95
C VAL A 117 11.39 16.44 -9.88
N PHE A 118 10.96 15.98 -8.71
CA PHE A 118 10.36 16.84 -7.67
C PHE A 118 11.35 17.31 -6.61
N LEU A 119 12.31 16.46 -6.22
CA LEU A 119 13.34 16.80 -5.23
C LEU A 119 14.63 17.33 -5.90
N ARG A 120 14.76 17.17 -7.23
CA ARG A 120 15.96 17.52 -7.99
C ARG A 120 17.23 16.87 -7.42
N GLN A 121 17.09 15.69 -6.83
CA GLN A 121 18.19 14.91 -6.26
C GLN A 121 18.68 13.92 -7.31
N ILE A 122 19.98 13.94 -7.61
CA ILE A 122 20.61 12.97 -8.50
C ILE A 122 20.96 11.72 -7.66
N PRO A 123 20.38 10.54 -7.99
CA PRO A 123 20.67 9.32 -7.27
C PRO A 123 22.15 8.95 -7.35
N ARG A 124 22.68 8.37 -6.28
CA ARG A 124 24.04 7.85 -6.29
C ARG A 124 24.16 6.64 -7.21
N PHE A 125 25.33 6.41 -7.81
CA PHE A 125 25.56 5.36 -8.81
C PHE A 125 25.10 3.96 -8.38
N TYR A 126 25.30 3.58 -7.12
CA TYR A 126 24.85 2.28 -6.63
C TYR A 126 23.32 2.09 -6.69
N ARG A 127 22.53 3.17 -6.70
CA ARG A 127 21.07 3.07 -6.86
C ARG A 127 20.68 2.61 -8.25
N TYR A 128 21.40 3.04 -9.28
CA TYR A 128 21.19 2.54 -10.64
C TYR A 128 21.54 1.05 -10.76
N ILE A 129 22.58 0.59 -10.06
CA ILE A 129 22.93 -0.84 -10.00
C ILE A 129 21.79 -1.63 -9.34
N THR A 130 21.28 -1.17 -8.19
CA THR A 130 20.17 -1.87 -7.49
C THR A 130 18.89 -1.90 -8.33
N LEU A 131 18.57 -0.81 -9.05
CA LEU A 131 17.45 -0.78 -9.98
C LEU A 131 17.65 -1.75 -11.16
N ALA A 132 18.84 -1.79 -11.74
CA ALA A 132 19.15 -2.73 -12.82
C ALA A 132 19.04 -4.19 -12.37
N LEU A 133 19.54 -4.51 -11.17
CA LEU A 133 19.39 -5.85 -10.59
C LEU A 133 17.93 -6.20 -10.30
N ALA A 134 17.13 -5.27 -9.77
CA ALA A 134 15.71 -5.48 -9.53
C ALA A 134 14.96 -5.72 -10.84
N LEU A 135 15.20 -4.91 -11.86
CA LEU A 135 14.57 -5.07 -13.18
C LEU A 135 15.00 -6.35 -13.88
N SER A 136 16.29 -6.76 -13.72
CA SER A 136 16.73 -8.05 -14.26
C SER A 136 16.05 -9.23 -13.56
N GLY A 137 15.79 -9.14 -12.25
CA GLY A 137 15.00 -10.12 -11.52
C GLY A 137 13.56 -10.22 -12.06
N VAL A 138 12.91 -9.08 -12.28
CA VAL A 138 11.59 -9.02 -12.95
C VAL A 138 11.63 -9.67 -14.33
N TRP A 139 12.66 -9.36 -15.13
CA TRP A 139 12.83 -9.94 -16.47
C TRP A 139 13.02 -11.45 -16.44
N ILE A 140 13.79 -11.99 -15.48
CA ILE A 140 14.01 -13.42 -15.34
C ILE A 140 12.70 -14.15 -15.02
N VAL A 141 11.88 -13.59 -14.12
CA VAL A 141 10.60 -14.20 -13.74
C VAL A 141 9.60 -14.23 -14.90
N PHE A 142 9.42 -13.11 -15.61
CA PHE A 142 8.51 -13.05 -16.76
C PHE A 142 9.09 -13.65 -18.04
N GLY A 143 10.41 -13.57 -18.24
CA GLY A 143 11.07 -14.00 -19.46
C GLY A 143 11.04 -15.52 -19.68
N GLN A 144 10.82 -16.31 -18.62
CA GLN A 144 10.68 -17.77 -18.75
C GLN A 144 9.40 -18.16 -19.51
N GLU A 145 8.39 -17.29 -19.51
CA GLU A 145 7.14 -17.52 -20.26
C GLU A 145 7.17 -16.86 -21.65
N GLY A 146 8.29 -16.22 -22.04
CA GLY A 146 8.41 -15.50 -23.31
C GLY A 146 7.51 -14.24 -23.40
N VAL A 147 6.95 -13.79 -22.28
CA VAL A 147 6.01 -12.67 -22.20
C VAL A 147 6.75 -11.43 -21.71
N ILE A 148 6.64 -10.35 -22.47
CA ILE A 148 7.11 -9.03 -22.00
C ILE A 148 6.27 -8.62 -20.77
N PRO A 149 6.88 -8.09 -19.70
CA PRO A 149 6.16 -7.73 -18.46
C PRO A 149 5.30 -6.45 -18.64
N LEU A 150 4.46 -6.47 -19.67
CA LEU A 150 3.49 -5.41 -19.91
C LEU A 150 2.16 -5.77 -19.24
N PRO A 151 1.42 -4.79 -18.71
CA PRO A 151 0.08 -5.00 -18.20
C PRO A 151 -0.84 -5.57 -19.28
N GLN A 152 -1.53 -6.69 -18.98
CA GLN A 152 -2.38 -7.41 -19.93
C GLN A 152 -3.87 -7.32 -19.55
N ASN A 153 -4.17 -7.04 -18.29
CA ASN A 153 -5.52 -6.95 -17.76
C ASN A 153 -5.67 -5.77 -16.78
N SER A 154 -6.90 -5.52 -16.33
CA SER A 154 -7.19 -4.42 -15.39
C SER A 154 -6.44 -4.55 -14.06
N GLY A 155 -6.25 -5.76 -13.54
CA GLY A 155 -5.51 -6.02 -12.32
C GLY A 155 -4.04 -5.64 -12.43
N ASP A 156 -3.41 -5.92 -13.57
CA ASP A 156 -2.02 -5.54 -13.86
C ASP A 156 -1.85 -4.01 -13.87
N TRP A 157 -2.77 -3.30 -14.54
CA TRP A 157 -2.76 -1.83 -14.58
C TRP A 157 -2.98 -1.22 -13.19
N ILE A 158 -3.87 -1.81 -12.39
CA ILE A 158 -4.13 -1.39 -11.01
C ILE A 158 -2.90 -1.65 -10.14
N ALA A 159 -2.20 -2.78 -10.29
CA ALA A 159 -0.96 -3.06 -9.57
C ALA A 159 0.12 -2.01 -9.87
N LEU A 160 0.32 -1.69 -11.15
CA LEU A 160 1.26 -0.68 -11.59
C LEU A 160 0.90 0.71 -11.06
N LEU A 161 -0.39 1.09 -11.13
CA LEU A 161 -0.88 2.34 -10.57
C LEU A 161 -0.63 2.42 -9.07
N GLY A 162 -0.85 1.32 -8.34
CA GLY A 162 -0.54 1.21 -6.91
C GLY A 162 0.91 1.56 -6.62
N GLY A 163 1.86 1.00 -7.38
CA GLY A 163 3.28 1.30 -7.26
C GLY A 163 3.62 2.77 -7.52
N ILE A 164 2.99 3.38 -8.53
CA ILE A 164 3.14 4.80 -8.86
C ILE A 164 2.63 5.69 -7.71
N LEU A 165 1.45 5.39 -7.17
CA LEU A 165 0.84 6.16 -6.08
C LEU A 165 1.68 6.06 -4.78
N ILE A 166 2.19 4.88 -4.46
CA ILE A 166 3.10 4.69 -3.32
C ILE A 166 4.39 5.50 -3.50
N ALA A 167 5.00 5.46 -4.69
CA ALA A 167 6.18 6.25 -4.99
C ALA A 167 5.93 7.76 -4.84
N ALA A 168 4.80 8.25 -5.35
CA ALA A 168 4.38 9.64 -5.21
C ALA A 168 4.15 10.04 -3.74
N SER A 169 3.53 9.15 -2.97
CA SER A 169 3.30 9.35 -1.53
C SER A 169 4.62 9.45 -0.76
N ALA A 170 5.58 8.55 -1.04
CA ALA A 170 6.90 8.55 -0.40
C ALA A 170 7.65 9.87 -0.64
N VAL A 171 7.69 10.33 -1.90
CA VAL A 171 8.31 11.61 -2.25
C VAL A 171 7.56 12.79 -1.63
N ARG A 172 6.23 12.74 -1.56
CA ARG A 172 5.44 13.78 -0.88
C ARG A 172 5.73 13.85 0.60
N MET A 173 5.88 12.69 1.27
CA MET A 173 6.28 12.63 2.68
C MET A 173 7.68 13.20 2.90
N GLU A 174 8.62 12.93 2.00
CA GLU A 174 9.98 13.51 2.08
C GLU A 174 9.97 15.05 1.92
N ILE A 175 9.12 15.59 1.03
CA ILE A 175 8.98 17.05 0.84
C ILE A 175 8.34 17.70 2.06
N LYS A 176 7.27 17.12 2.59
CA LYS A 176 6.43 17.75 3.61
C LYS A 176 6.85 17.42 5.04
N LYS A 177 7.56 16.30 5.23
CA LYS A 177 8.02 15.81 6.55
C LYS A 177 6.91 15.89 7.60
N PRO A 178 5.75 15.23 7.34
CA PRO A 178 4.59 15.35 8.21
C PRO A 178 4.93 14.86 9.62
N GLU A 179 4.46 15.59 10.63
CA GLU A 179 4.69 15.28 12.03
C GLU A 179 3.61 14.34 12.57
N GLY A 180 4.04 13.27 13.25
CA GLY A 180 3.17 12.32 13.93
C GLY A 180 2.60 11.26 13.00
N ILE A 181 2.57 10.03 13.52
CA ILE A 181 2.08 8.86 12.78
C ILE A 181 0.55 8.83 12.67
N TYR A 182 -0.15 9.32 13.69
CA TYR A 182 -1.61 9.24 13.78
C TYR A 182 -2.34 9.95 12.62
N PRO A 183 -2.01 11.22 12.27
CA PRO A 183 -2.66 11.88 11.14
C PRO A 183 -2.42 11.17 9.80
N ILE A 184 -1.23 10.56 9.64
CA ILE A 184 -0.90 9.77 8.45
C ILE A 184 -1.80 8.54 8.37
N LEU A 185 -1.90 7.76 9.46
CA LEU A 185 -2.74 6.55 9.51
C LEU A 185 -4.22 6.89 9.31
N PHE A 186 -4.73 7.92 9.97
CA PHE A 186 -6.11 8.35 9.79
C PHE A 186 -6.40 8.72 8.34
N SER A 187 -5.56 9.54 7.73
CA SER A 187 -5.70 9.94 6.33
C SER A 187 -5.54 8.74 5.39
N PHE A 188 -4.62 7.83 5.67
CA PHE A 188 -4.41 6.61 4.91
C PHE A 188 -5.68 5.75 4.85
N PHE A 189 -6.29 5.43 5.97
CA PHE A 189 -7.49 4.60 6.01
C PHE A 189 -8.72 5.32 5.47
N PHE A 190 -8.88 6.61 5.76
CA PHE A 190 -10.00 7.40 5.26
C PHE A 190 -9.97 7.54 3.74
N TYR A 191 -8.87 8.04 3.19
CA TYR A 191 -8.75 8.26 1.74
C TYR A 191 -8.55 6.95 0.97
N GLY A 192 -7.89 5.95 1.56
CA GLY A 192 -7.81 4.61 1.00
C GLY A 192 -9.18 3.96 0.88
N GLY A 193 -10.01 4.07 1.93
CA GLY A 193 -11.40 3.62 1.91
C GLY A 193 -12.24 4.33 0.85
N LEU A 194 -12.13 5.67 0.78
CA LEU A 194 -12.81 6.44 -0.26
C LEU A 194 -12.35 6.05 -1.67
N PHE A 195 -11.05 5.85 -1.87
CA PHE A 195 -10.50 5.41 -3.13
C PHE A 195 -11.03 4.03 -3.54
N THR A 196 -11.09 3.09 -2.59
CA THR A 196 -11.64 1.75 -2.83
C THR A 196 -13.13 1.81 -3.20
N LEU A 197 -13.92 2.65 -2.56
CA LEU A 197 -15.34 2.86 -2.89
C LEU A 197 -15.48 3.41 -4.31
N ILE A 198 -14.68 4.40 -4.68
CA ILE A 198 -14.68 4.97 -6.04
C ILE A 198 -14.28 3.89 -7.06
N GLN A 199 -13.23 3.13 -6.76
CA GLN A 199 -12.76 2.04 -7.63
C GLN A 199 -13.84 0.96 -7.81
N SER A 200 -14.53 0.59 -6.74
CA SER A 200 -15.64 -0.39 -6.78
C SER A 200 -16.83 0.12 -7.59
N TYR A 201 -17.08 1.42 -7.62
CA TYR A 201 -18.12 2.02 -8.45
C TYR A 201 -17.77 1.94 -9.95
N PHE A 202 -16.55 2.25 -10.33
CA PHE A 202 -16.11 2.19 -11.73
C PHE A 202 -15.88 0.75 -12.24
N LEU A 203 -15.64 -0.17 -11.33
CA LEU A 203 -15.50 -1.60 -11.59
C LEU A 203 -16.75 -2.32 -11.04
N SER A 204 -17.94 -2.02 -11.60
CA SER A 204 -19.22 -2.46 -11.06
C SER A 204 -19.32 -3.98 -10.87
N ASP A 205 -18.75 -4.75 -11.80
CA ASP A 205 -18.68 -6.21 -11.71
C ASP A 205 -17.71 -6.71 -10.62
N TYR A 206 -16.92 -5.81 -10.06
CA TYR A 206 -15.89 -6.10 -9.08
C TYR A 206 -16.40 -6.07 -7.63
N LEU A 207 -17.42 -5.26 -7.30
CA LEU A 207 -17.88 -5.16 -5.92
C LEU A 207 -18.51 -6.47 -5.43
N GLY A 208 -19.21 -7.19 -6.33
CA GLY A 208 -19.93 -8.41 -5.98
C GLY A 208 -21.15 -8.16 -5.10
N ASP A 209 -21.82 -9.23 -4.70
CA ASP A 209 -22.95 -9.16 -3.78
C ASP A 209 -22.53 -8.76 -2.38
N ALA A 210 -23.43 -8.10 -1.63
CA ALA A 210 -23.16 -7.72 -0.25
C ALA A 210 -22.96 -8.98 0.61
N PRO A 211 -21.84 -9.07 1.39
CA PRO A 211 -21.57 -10.23 2.21
C PRO A 211 -22.63 -10.43 3.30
N SER A 212 -22.92 -11.68 3.61
CA SER A 212 -23.81 -12.03 4.74
C SER A 212 -23.18 -11.66 6.08
N ILE A 213 -24.02 -11.52 7.13
CA ILE A 213 -23.53 -11.29 8.50
C ILE A 213 -22.63 -12.44 8.96
N GLU A 214 -22.95 -13.66 8.54
CA GLU A 214 -22.16 -14.85 8.85
C GLU A 214 -20.74 -14.76 8.26
N SER A 215 -20.63 -14.31 7.00
CA SER A 215 -19.33 -14.06 6.34
C SER A 215 -18.51 -13.00 7.08
N TRP A 216 -19.14 -11.91 7.51
CA TRP A 216 -18.45 -10.87 8.30
C TRP A 216 -17.90 -11.42 9.62
N VAL A 217 -18.72 -12.19 10.36
CA VAL A 217 -18.30 -12.78 11.63
C VAL A 217 -17.19 -13.82 11.43
N ALA A 218 -17.31 -14.68 10.42
CA ALA A 218 -16.31 -15.70 10.11
C ALA A 218 -14.96 -15.09 9.70
N MET A 219 -14.98 -13.95 8.99
CA MET A 219 -13.76 -13.28 8.51
C MET A 219 -13.16 -12.29 9.51
N MET A 220 -13.82 -12.02 10.65
CA MET A 220 -13.33 -11.08 11.65
C MET A 220 -11.88 -11.34 12.11
N PRO A 221 -11.42 -12.60 12.36
CA PRO A 221 -10.03 -12.84 12.72
C PRO A 221 -9.02 -12.36 11.68
N TRP A 222 -9.31 -12.54 10.37
CA TRP A 222 -8.47 -12.07 9.29
C TRP A 222 -8.46 -10.55 9.18
N LEU A 223 -9.61 -9.91 9.37
CA LEU A 223 -9.74 -8.45 9.35
C LEU A 223 -8.99 -7.80 10.52
N LEU A 224 -9.06 -8.38 11.71
CA LEU A 224 -8.28 -7.90 12.86
C LEU A 224 -6.78 -8.14 12.66
N LEU A 225 -6.38 -9.26 12.08
CA LEU A 225 -4.98 -9.53 11.74
C LEU A 225 -4.44 -8.44 10.79
N ILE A 226 -5.18 -8.13 9.72
CA ILE A 226 -4.77 -7.09 8.75
C ILE A 226 -4.73 -5.70 9.41
N ALA A 227 -5.66 -5.40 10.32
CA ALA A 227 -5.69 -4.11 11.02
C ALA A 227 -4.49 -3.91 11.97
N ILE A 228 -3.83 -4.99 12.39
CA ILE A 228 -2.65 -4.97 13.27
C ILE A 228 -1.35 -4.96 12.43
N LEU A 229 -1.37 -5.54 11.21
CA LEU A 229 -0.25 -5.58 10.27
C LEU A 229 0.05 -4.20 9.68
#